data_4fe2795ae33fc8c0f0bf257d810c87d2
#
_entry.id   4fe2795ae33fc8c0f0bf257d810c87d2
#
_cell.length_a   1.000
_cell.length_b   1.000
_cell.length_c   1.000
_cell.angle_alpha   90.00
_cell.angle_beta   90.00
_cell.angle_gamma   90.00
#
_symmetry.space_group_name_H-M   'P 1'
#
loop_
_entity.id
_entity.type
_entity.pdbx_description
1 polymer ?
#
loop_
_entity_poly.entity_id
_entity_poly.type
_entity_poly.pdbx_seq_one_letter_code
_entity_poly.pdbx_strand_id
1 'polypeptide(L)'
;MITKITRKEISTHQRLKHTADLFGIRFPLNIEPAVYSIAGNMAVEYDGAYWEFYSLSNGGFYMAPSINDIYNISCINGYEGKLSADALGITACLYAYSHLSFSSDAVFAEMCANHYHWLRAYMLEHAEVGAILSAID
;
A
#
# COMPACT_ATOMS: atom_id res chain seq x y z
N MET A 1 -25.31 -8.16 8.52
CA MET A 1 -24.24 -9.08 8.05
C MET A 1 -22.99 -8.30 7.71
N ILE A 2 -21.83 -8.71 8.21
CA ILE A 2 -20.56 -8.08 7.89
C ILE A 2 -19.95 -8.78 6.68
N THR A 3 -19.72 -8.02 5.60
CA THR A 3 -19.08 -8.56 4.41
C THR A 3 -17.58 -8.47 4.56
N LYS A 4 -16.90 -9.60 4.41
CA LYS A 4 -15.44 -9.63 4.45
C LYS A 4 -14.86 -8.91 3.24
N ILE A 5 -13.87 -8.04 3.49
CA ILE A 5 -13.15 -7.36 2.41
C ILE A 5 -12.15 -8.35 1.81
N THR A 6 -12.21 -8.51 0.49
CA THR A 6 -11.32 -9.44 -0.24
C THR A 6 -10.47 -8.68 -1.24
N ARG A 7 -9.34 -9.27 -1.62
CA ARG A 7 -8.48 -8.72 -2.66
C ARG A 7 -8.61 -9.54 -3.95
N LYS A 8 -8.37 -8.86 -5.07
CA LYS A 8 -8.29 -9.50 -6.38
C LYS A 8 -7.04 -8.98 -7.09
N GLU A 9 -6.19 -9.90 -7.55
CA GLU A 9 -5.01 -9.51 -8.31
C GLU A 9 -5.42 -8.91 -9.65
N ILE A 10 -4.79 -7.79 -10.01
CA ILE A 10 -5.03 -7.11 -11.27
C ILE A 10 -4.02 -7.65 -12.29
N SER A 11 -4.53 -8.21 -13.40
CA SER A 11 -3.64 -8.76 -14.43
C SER A 11 -2.76 -7.66 -15.03
N THR A 12 -1.58 -8.05 -15.52
CA THR A 12 -0.64 -7.12 -16.13
C THR A 12 -1.27 -6.32 -17.26
N HIS A 13 -2.16 -6.93 -18.04
CA HIS A 13 -2.84 -6.25 -19.15
C HIS A 13 -3.80 -5.16 -18.70
N GLN A 14 -4.31 -5.23 -17.48
CA GLN A 14 -5.34 -4.32 -16.98
C GLN A 14 -4.80 -3.27 -16.02
N ARG A 15 -3.53 -3.35 -15.65
CA ARG A 15 -2.94 -2.46 -14.65
C ARG A 15 -3.07 -0.99 -15.03
N LEU A 16 -2.68 -0.65 -16.25
CA LEU A 16 -2.68 0.74 -16.71
C LEU A 16 -4.09 1.33 -16.66
N LYS A 17 -5.07 0.59 -17.19
CA LYS A 17 -6.45 1.03 -17.19
C LYS A 17 -7.01 1.14 -15.78
N HIS A 18 -6.77 0.12 -14.95
CA HIS A 18 -7.31 0.07 -13.59
C HIS A 18 -6.77 1.23 -12.74
N THR A 19 -5.47 1.47 -12.76
CA THR A 19 -4.87 2.56 -12.00
C THR A 19 -5.27 3.93 -12.54
N ALA A 20 -5.44 4.04 -13.86
CA ALA A 20 -5.94 5.29 -14.46
C ALA A 20 -7.40 5.57 -14.05
N ASP A 21 -8.24 4.53 -13.98
CA ASP A 21 -9.62 4.68 -13.54
C ASP A 21 -9.71 5.09 -12.08
N LEU A 22 -8.82 4.57 -11.21
CA LEU A 22 -8.82 4.87 -9.78
C LEU A 22 -8.17 6.22 -9.45
N PHE A 23 -7.04 6.52 -10.06
CA PHE A 23 -6.16 7.62 -9.65
C PHE A 23 -5.82 8.62 -10.75
N GLY A 24 -6.14 8.31 -12.00
CA GLY A 24 -5.73 9.11 -13.12
C GLY A 24 -4.21 9.21 -13.24
N ILE A 25 -3.72 10.36 -13.67
CA ILE A 25 -2.29 10.62 -13.84
C ILE A 25 -1.53 10.61 -12.49
N ARG A 26 -2.24 10.75 -11.39
CA ARG A 26 -1.64 10.80 -10.06
C ARG A 26 -0.99 9.47 -9.66
N PHE A 27 -1.41 8.34 -10.28
CA PHE A 27 -0.79 7.07 -9.95
C PHE A 27 0.69 7.04 -10.37
N PRO A 28 1.03 7.21 -11.66
CA PRO A 28 2.44 7.17 -12.06
C PRO A 28 3.24 8.38 -11.56
N LEU A 29 2.60 9.54 -11.35
CA LEU A 29 3.33 10.73 -10.94
C LEU A 29 3.57 10.83 -9.44
N ASN A 30 2.65 10.32 -8.62
CA ASN A 30 2.72 10.55 -7.17
C ASN A 30 2.64 9.27 -6.35
N ILE A 31 1.68 8.40 -6.62
CA ILE A 31 1.41 7.25 -5.75
C ILE A 31 2.47 6.16 -5.91
N GLU A 32 2.68 5.69 -7.12
CA GLU A 32 3.63 4.60 -7.38
C GLU A 32 5.06 4.96 -6.94
N PRO A 33 5.60 6.13 -7.31
CA PRO A 33 6.94 6.49 -6.85
C PRO A 33 7.04 6.61 -5.33
N ALA A 34 5.99 7.12 -4.67
CA ALA A 34 5.99 7.24 -3.21
C ALA A 34 6.02 5.86 -2.54
N VAL A 35 5.24 4.91 -3.04
CA VAL A 35 5.21 3.55 -2.49
C VAL A 35 6.59 2.90 -2.61
N TYR A 36 7.23 2.96 -3.78
CA TYR A 36 8.56 2.38 -3.98
C TYR A 36 9.61 3.03 -3.09
N SER A 37 9.57 4.35 -2.97
CA SER A 37 10.52 5.09 -2.13
C SER A 37 10.37 4.72 -0.66
N ILE A 38 9.15 4.63 -0.17
CA ILE A 38 8.86 4.29 1.22
C ILE A 38 9.30 2.85 1.50
N ALA A 39 8.99 1.91 0.61
CA ALA A 39 9.41 0.52 0.77
C ALA A 39 10.94 0.39 0.83
N GLY A 40 11.65 1.10 -0.04
CA GLY A 40 13.11 1.10 -0.06
C GLY A 40 13.75 1.70 1.17
N ASN A 41 13.12 2.72 1.75
CA ASN A 41 13.62 3.35 2.98
C ASN A 41 13.33 2.51 4.22
N MET A 42 12.23 1.75 4.20
CA MET A 42 11.79 0.94 5.34
C MET A 42 12.50 -0.40 5.41
N ALA A 43 12.68 -1.07 4.27
CA ALA A 43 13.23 -2.41 4.18
C ALA A 43 14.64 -2.37 3.59
N VAL A 44 15.66 -2.55 4.45
CA VAL A 44 17.07 -2.43 4.05
C VAL A 44 17.44 -3.45 2.96
N GLU A 45 16.86 -4.64 3.03
CA GLU A 45 17.15 -5.73 2.10
C GLU A 45 16.38 -5.63 0.78
N TYR A 46 15.44 -4.69 0.67
CA TYR A 46 14.70 -4.51 -0.55
C TYR A 46 15.57 -3.80 -1.59
N ASP A 47 15.87 -4.49 -2.68
CA ASP A 47 16.72 -3.98 -3.76
C ASP A 47 16.00 -3.91 -5.10
N GLY A 48 14.65 -3.94 -5.06
CA GLY A 48 13.82 -3.96 -6.24
C GLY A 48 13.18 -5.33 -6.43
N ALA A 49 12.00 -5.34 -6.98
CA ALA A 49 11.23 -6.54 -7.25
C ALA A 49 10.14 -6.22 -8.24
N TYR A 50 9.55 -7.26 -8.83
CA TYR A 50 8.30 -7.10 -9.54
C TYR A 50 7.18 -7.02 -8.49
N TRP A 51 6.23 -6.10 -8.67
CA TRP A 51 5.13 -5.91 -7.73
C TRP A 51 3.82 -6.39 -8.33
N GLU A 52 3.00 -7.05 -7.51
CA GLU A 52 1.63 -7.37 -7.84
C GLU A 52 0.70 -6.24 -7.41
N PHE A 53 -0.35 -6.00 -8.19
CA PHE A 53 -1.35 -4.97 -7.91
C PHE A 53 -2.65 -5.66 -7.54
N TYR A 54 -3.33 -5.15 -6.50
CA TYR A 54 -4.55 -5.75 -5.99
C TYR A 54 -5.65 -4.70 -5.85
N SER A 55 -6.85 -5.04 -6.33
CA SER A 55 -8.04 -4.28 -6.02
C SER A 55 -8.74 -4.89 -4.81
N LEU A 56 -9.35 -4.05 -3.99
CA LEU A 56 -10.08 -4.48 -2.81
C LEU A 56 -11.58 -4.37 -3.05
N SER A 57 -12.34 -5.30 -2.47
CA SER A 57 -13.79 -5.35 -2.67
C SER A 57 -14.53 -4.12 -2.13
N ASN A 58 -13.89 -3.35 -1.25
CA ASN A 58 -14.44 -2.08 -0.74
C ASN A 58 -14.09 -0.86 -1.57
N GLY A 59 -13.42 -1.03 -2.70
CA GLY A 59 -13.00 0.08 -3.57
C GLY A 59 -11.55 0.49 -3.43
N GLY A 60 -10.83 -0.10 -2.48
CA GLY A 60 -9.42 0.23 -2.25
C GLY A 60 -8.47 -0.45 -3.21
N PHE A 61 -7.18 -0.18 -3.01
CA PHE A 61 -6.09 -0.67 -3.85
C PHE A 61 -4.81 -0.74 -3.04
N TYR A 62 -4.02 -1.78 -3.27
CA TYR A 62 -2.63 -1.78 -2.81
C TYR A 62 -1.75 -2.58 -3.77
N MET A 63 -0.45 -2.45 -3.60
CA MET A 63 0.55 -3.17 -4.37
C MET A 63 1.61 -3.70 -3.43
N ALA A 64 2.22 -4.83 -3.78
CA ALA A 64 3.21 -5.48 -2.93
C ALA A 64 4.22 -6.25 -3.78
N PRO A 65 5.48 -6.40 -3.30
CA PRO A 65 6.46 -7.23 -4.02
C PRO A 65 5.92 -8.65 -4.22
N SER A 66 6.17 -9.20 -5.40
CA SER A 66 5.69 -10.54 -5.75
C SER A 66 6.57 -11.66 -5.17
N ILE A 67 7.68 -11.31 -4.54
CA ILE A 67 8.60 -12.27 -3.93
C ILE A 67 8.02 -12.74 -2.60
N ASN A 68 8.04 -14.05 -2.36
CA ASN A 68 7.60 -14.62 -1.09
C ASN A 68 8.77 -14.58 -0.09
N ASP A 69 9.05 -13.40 0.42
CA ASP A 69 10.20 -13.15 1.29
C ASP A 69 9.77 -12.42 2.56
N ILE A 70 10.67 -12.41 3.55
CA ILE A 70 10.48 -11.70 4.81
C ILE A 70 11.54 -10.59 4.88
N TYR A 71 11.10 -9.38 5.12
CA TYR A 71 11.99 -8.22 5.19
C TYR A 71 12.15 -7.73 6.62
N ASN A 72 13.36 -7.38 7.00
CA ASN A 72 13.60 -6.63 8.23
C ASN A 72 13.30 -5.17 7.94
N ILE A 73 12.49 -4.55 8.78
CA ILE A 73 12.07 -3.18 8.59
C ILE A 73 12.50 -2.29 9.75
N SER A 74 12.75 -1.03 9.41
CA SER A 74 13.00 0.03 10.37
C SER A 74 12.18 1.24 9.93
N CYS A 75 11.30 1.69 10.80
CA CYS A 75 10.32 2.73 10.48
C CYS A 75 10.69 4.06 11.10
N ILE A 76 10.17 5.13 10.51
CA ILE A 76 10.42 6.51 10.94
C ILE A 76 9.96 6.74 12.38
N ASN A 77 8.92 6.01 12.82
CA ASN A 77 8.39 6.09 14.19
C ASN A 77 9.24 5.32 15.22
N GLY A 78 10.35 4.71 14.79
CA GLY A 78 11.23 3.94 15.65
C GLY A 78 10.93 2.46 15.73
N TYR A 79 9.84 1.99 15.12
CA TYR A 79 9.53 0.57 15.13
C TYR A 79 10.53 -0.22 14.27
N GLU A 80 11.01 -1.32 14.81
CA GLU A 80 11.84 -2.29 14.08
C GLU A 80 11.21 -3.67 14.22
N GLY A 81 11.17 -4.41 13.12
CA GLY A 81 10.54 -5.73 13.11
C GLY A 81 10.68 -6.41 11.77
N LYS A 82 9.78 -7.35 11.50
CA LYS A 82 9.77 -8.11 10.26
C LYS A 82 8.39 -8.08 9.63
N LEU A 83 8.35 -7.95 8.30
CA LEU A 83 7.11 -8.02 7.52
C LEU A 83 7.34 -8.93 6.32
N SER A 84 6.31 -9.71 5.98
CA SER A 84 6.29 -10.41 4.69
C SER A 84 6.24 -9.37 3.55
N ALA A 85 6.50 -9.82 2.33
CA ALA A 85 6.39 -8.94 1.15
C ALA A 85 4.99 -8.33 1.04
N ASP A 86 3.95 -9.13 1.29
CA ASP A 86 2.56 -8.63 1.25
C ASP A 86 2.33 -7.55 2.29
N ALA A 87 2.74 -7.79 3.53
CA ALA A 87 2.59 -6.82 4.62
C ALA A 87 3.45 -5.57 4.39
N LEU A 88 4.64 -5.73 3.81
CA LEU A 88 5.48 -4.58 3.45
C LEU A 88 4.76 -3.68 2.44
N GLY A 89 4.15 -4.29 1.41
CA GLY A 89 3.41 -3.53 0.40
C GLY A 89 2.23 -2.78 0.99
N ILE A 90 1.45 -3.44 1.86
CA ILE A 90 0.34 -2.80 2.56
C ILE A 90 0.83 -1.61 3.39
N THR A 91 1.89 -1.82 4.16
CA THR A 91 2.46 -0.79 5.03
C THR A 91 2.96 0.40 4.22
N ALA A 92 3.70 0.14 3.14
CA ALA A 92 4.20 1.21 2.27
C ALA A 92 3.06 2.00 1.62
N CYS A 93 2.00 1.32 1.19
CA CYS A 93 0.83 1.99 0.62
C CYS A 93 0.10 2.85 1.66
N LEU A 94 -0.05 2.35 2.89
CA LEU A 94 -0.67 3.13 3.97
C LEU A 94 0.13 4.39 4.26
N TYR A 95 1.47 4.30 4.34
CA TYR A 95 2.32 5.47 4.50
C TYR A 95 2.17 6.46 3.34
N ALA A 96 2.16 5.94 2.10
CA ALA A 96 2.02 6.79 0.91
C ALA A 96 0.69 7.53 0.90
N TYR A 97 -0.41 6.83 1.14
CA TYR A 97 -1.73 7.46 1.18
C TYR A 97 -1.83 8.50 2.30
N SER A 98 -1.31 8.17 3.48
CA SER A 98 -1.32 9.11 4.60
C SER A 98 -0.54 10.37 4.27
N HIS A 99 0.68 10.21 3.77
CA HIS A 99 1.54 11.33 3.40
C HIS A 99 0.90 12.20 2.31
N LEU A 100 0.39 11.58 1.26
CA LEU A 100 -0.21 12.29 0.12
C LEU A 100 -1.57 12.91 0.44
N SER A 101 -2.23 12.48 1.53
CA SER A 101 -3.48 13.07 1.98
C SER A 101 -3.31 14.50 2.50
N PHE A 102 -2.07 14.94 2.69
CA PHE A 102 -1.77 16.32 3.07
C PHE A 102 -1.50 17.23 1.85
N SER A 103 -1.75 16.75 0.65
CA SER A 103 -1.58 17.52 -0.58
C SER A 103 -2.43 18.79 -0.56
N SER A 104 -1.91 19.87 -1.16
CA SER A 104 -2.66 21.10 -1.36
C SER A 104 -3.79 20.96 -2.40
N ASP A 105 -3.73 19.93 -3.23
CA ASP A 105 -4.83 19.58 -4.16
C ASP A 105 -5.88 18.83 -3.36
N ALA A 106 -7.01 19.50 -3.07
CA ALA A 106 -8.05 18.96 -2.20
C ALA A 106 -8.67 17.67 -2.75
N VAL A 107 -8.86 17.58 -4.05
CA VAL A 107 -9.44 16.38 -4.69
C VAL A 107 -8.49 15.20 -4.52
N PHE A 108 -7.22 15.39 -4.80
CA PHE A 108 -6.21 14.35 -4.63
C PHE A 108 -6.04 13.95 -3.17
N ALA A 109 -6.01 14.92 -2.27
CA ALA A 109 -5.90 14.67 -0.83
C ALA A 109 -7.04 13.79 -0.32
N GLU A 110 -8.28 14.08 -0.72
CA GLU A 110 -9.45 13.29 -0.34
C GLU A 110 -9.38 11.87 -0.92
N MET A 111 -8.95 11.74 -2.18
CA MET A 111 -8.74 10.43 -2.80
C MET A 111 -7.76 9.58 -1.99
N CYS A 112 -6.63 10.15 -1.60
CA CYS A 112 -5.64 9.43 -0.81
C CYS A 112 -6.17 9.07 0.58
N ALA A 113 -6.91 9.96 1.21
CA ALA A 113 -7.53 9.68 2.51
C ALA A 113 -8.54 8.52 2.41
N ASN A 114 -9.36 8.50 1.36
CA ASN A 114 -10.30 7.41 1.14
C ASN A 114 -9.59 6.07 0.95
N HIS A 115 -8.53 6.05 0.14
CA HIS A 115 -7.75 4.83 -0.08
C HIS A 115 -7.04 4.38 1.18
N TYR A 116 -6.56 5.29 2.00
CA TYR A 116 -5.99 4.96 3.30
C TYR A 116 -7.01 4.20 4.15
N HIS A 117 -8.23 4.72 4.27
CA HIS A 117 -9.25 4.08 5.09
C HIS A 117 -9.70 2.74 4.52
N TRP A 118 -9.85 2.62 3.21
CA TRP A 118 -10.23 1.36 2.59
C TRP A 118 -9.16 0.28 2.78
N LEU A 119 -7.90 0.64 2.60
CA LEU A 119 -6.80 -0.30 2.80
C LEU A 119 -6.64 -0.67 4.27
N ARG A 120 -6.78 0.30 5.17
CA ARG A 120 -6.71 0.04 6.61
C ARG A 120 -7.79 -0.94 7.05
N ALA A 121 -9.00 -0.80 6.53
CA ALA A 121 -10.09 -1.73 6.85
C ALA A 121 -9.75 -3.17 6.43
N TYR A 122 -9.16 -3.33 5.25
CA TYR A 122 -8.69 -4.65 4.79
C TYR A 122 -7.56 -5.18 5.69
N MET A 123 -6.61 -4.33 6.03
CA MET A 123 -5.44 -4.68 6.82
C MET A 123 -5.80 -5.18 8.22
N LEU A 124 -6.89 -4.71 8.81
CA LEU A 124 -7.30 -5.13 10.15
C LEU A 124 -7.61 -6.63 10.24
N GLU A 125 -7.87 -7.28 9.12
CA GLU A 125 -8.08 -8.74 9.05
C GLU A 125 -6.83 -9.50 8.59
N HIS A 126 -5.71 -8.82 8.41
CA HIS A 126 -4.47 -9.44 7.93
C HIS A 126 -3.79 -10.24 9.05
N ALA A 127 -3.13 -11.35 8.66
CA ALA A 127 -2.41 -12.19 9.61
C ALA A 127 -1.31 -11.43 10.37
N GLU A 128 -0.73 -10.40 9.75
CA GLU A 128 0.35 -9.61 10.34
C GLU A 128 -0.14 -8.25 10.86
N VAL A 129 -1.41 -8.15 11.23
CA VAL A 129 -2.03 -6.88 11.63
C VAL A 129 -1.27 -6.19 12.76
N GLY A 130 -0.77 -6.92 13.74
CA GLY A 130 -0.03 -6.34 14.86
C GLY A 130 1.25 -5.64 14.41
N ALA A 131 2.03 -6.30 13.56
CA ALA A 131 3.26 -5.71 13.03
C ALA A 131 2.98 -4.51 12.14
N ILE A 132 1.95 -4.59 11.29
CA ILE A 132 1.58 -3.47 10.40
C ILE A 132 1.14 -2.26 11.24
N LEU A 133 0.29 -2.47 12.24
CA LEU A 133 -0.16 -1.37 13.12
C LEU A 133 1.02 -0.74 13.85
N SER A 134 1.96 -1.54 14.35
CA SER A 134 3.17 -1.01 15.00
C SER A 134 4.01 -0.18 14.04
N ALA A 135 4.06 -0.58 12.78
CA ALA A 135 4.84 0.12 11.77
C ALA A 135 4.23 1.48 11.38
N ILE A 136 2.90 1.60 11.37
CA ILE A 136 2.24 2.83 10.91
C ILE A 136 1.87 3.79 12.05
N ASP A 137 1.94 3.37 13.28
CA ASP A 137 1.65 4.24 14.44
C ASP A 137 2.89 5.11 14.84
#